data_9060359ae9f93c590d597dfdad1bcc8f
#
_entry.id   9060359ae9f93c590d597dfdad1bcc8f
#
_cell.length_a   1.000
_cell.length_b   1.000
_cell.length_c   1.000
_cell.angle_alpha   90.00
_cell.angle_beta   90.00
_cell.angle_gamma   90.00
#
_symmetry.space_group_name_H-M   'P 1'
#
loop_
_entity.id
_entity.type
_entity.pdbx_description
1 polymer ?
#
loop_
_entity_poly.entity_id
_entity_poly.type
_entity_poly.pdbx_seq_one_letter_code
_entity_poly.pdbx_strand_id
1 'polypeptide(L)'
;MVRILVLEDDKNLNHMVCTFLNDSGFVTKGCLHANEAYDEMYNNLYDMIISDIMMPDIDGFEFAETVRRVNKTIPILFMSAKDDLPSKKKGFQIGIDDYMVKPVELDEMLFRVKALLRRANIEMSRKITMGNLTLDADAMSAEID
;
A
#
# COMPACT_ATOMS: atom_id res chain seq x y z
N MET A 1 -14.66 2.69 4.10
CA MET A 1 -13.96 1.41 4.25
C MET A 1 -12.58 1.49 3.61
N VAL A 2 -11.59 0.94 4.24
CA VAL A 2 -10.21 0.99 3.75
C VAL A 2 -10.03 0.10 2.52
N ARG A 3 -9.47 0.65 1.46
CA ARG A 3 -9.23 -0.04 0.19
C ARG A 3 -7.74 -0.20 -0.05
N ILE A 4 -7.33 -1.44 -0.33
CA ILE A 4 -5.92 -1.80 -0.53
C ILE A 4 -5.72 -2.37 -1.93
N LEU A 5 -4.77 -1.81 -2.66
CA LEU A 5 -4.36 -2.31 -3.97
C LEU A 5 -3.20 -3.29 -3.77
N VAL A 6 -3.33 -4.49 -4.32
CA VAL A 6 -2.29 -5.53 -4.19
C VAL A 6 -1.73 -5.85 -5.58
N LEU A 7 -0.47 -5.49 -5.82
CA LEU A 7 0.22 -5.76 -7.08
C LEU A 7 1.20 -6.91 -6.89
N GLU A 8 0.87 -8.06 -7.41
CA GLU A 8 1.64 -9.30 -7.29
C GLU A 8 1.34 -10.20 -8.48
N ASP A 9 2.36 -10.59 -9.23
CA ASP A 9 2.20 -11.41 -10.44
C ASP A 9 1.95 -12.89 -10.17
N ASP A 10 2.31 -13.40 -8.99
CA ASP A 10 1.97 -14.77 -8.58
C ASP A 10 0.48 -14.80 -8.20
N LYS A 11 -0.31 -15.47 -9.02
CA LYS A 11 -1.77 -15.53 -8.85
C LYS A 11 -2.19 -16.12 -7.51
N ASN A 12 -1.50 -17.16 -7.06
CA ASN A 12 -1.83 -17.83 -5.80
C ASN A 12 -1.53 -16.93 -4.61
N LEU A 13 -0.38 -16.29 -4.60
CA LEU A 13 -0.01 -15.37 -3.53
C LEU A 13 -0.94 -14.16 -3.53
N ASN A 14 -1.23 -13.60 -4.69
CA ASN A 14 -2.15 -12.48 -4.83
C ASN A 14 -3.52 -12.81 -4.24
N HIS A 15 -4.07 -13.96 -4.61
CA HIS A 15 -5.37 -14.43 -4.12
C HIS A 15 -5.34 -14.65 -2.60
N MET A 16 -4.28 -15.25 -2.09
CA MET A 16 -4.12 -15.51 -0.66
C MET A 16 -4.07 -14.22 0.15
N VAL A 17 -3.29 -13.24 -0.29
CA VAL A 17 -3.17 -11.94 0.38
C VAL A 17 -4.50 -11.20 0.35
N CYS A 18 -5.16 -11.15 -0.81
CA CYS A 18 -6.44 -10.46 -0.95
C CYS A 18 -7.52 -11.10 -0.09
N THR A 19 -7.62 -12.44 -0.10
CA THR A 19 -8.62 -13.14 0.71
C THR A 19 -8.40 -12.88 2.19
N PHE A 20 -7.15 -12.96 2.65
CA PHE A 20 -6.82 -12.72 4.05
C PHE A 20 -7.18 -11.30 4.48
N LEU A 21 -6.83 -10.31 3.66
CA LEU A 21 -7.13 -8.91 3.99
C LEU A 21 -8.63 -8.61 3.91
N ASN A 22 -9.35 -9.19 2.96
CA ASN A 22 -10.80 -9.07 2.90
C ASN A 22 -11.45 -9.65 4.16
N ASP A 23 -10.99 -10.80 4.60
CA ASP A 23 -11.48 -11.44 5.85
C ASP A 23 -11.14 -10.60 7.07
N SER A 24 -10.12 -9.78 7.00
CA SER A 24 -9.70 -8.89 8.10
C SER A 24 -10.44 -7.55 8.10
N GLY A 25 -11.38 -7.35 7.19
CA GLY A 25 -12.22 -6.14 7.16
C GLY A 25 -11.83 -5.08 6.14
N PHE A 26 -10.87 -5.35 5.28
CA PHE A 26 -10.47 -4.44 4.21
C PHE A 26 -11.16 -4.79 2.90
N VAL A 27 -11.15 -3.86 1.95
CA VAL A 27 -11.56 -4.13 0.56
C VAL A 27 -10.29 -4.13 -0.28
N THR A 28 -10.04 -5.23 -0.98
CA THR A 28 -8.83 -5.34 -1.78
C THR A 28 -9.13 -5.43 -3.27
N LYS A 29 -8.18 -4.95 -4.07
CA LYS A 29 -8.15 -5.20 -5.51
C LYS A 29 -6.80 -5.82 -5.83
N GLY A 30 -6.81 -7.07 -6.31
CA GLY A 30 -5.60 -7.75 -6.77
C GLY A 30 -5.33 -7.42 -8.22
N CYS A 31 -4.09 -7.02 -8.50
CA CYS A 31 -3.60 -6.76 -9.84
C CYS A 31 -2.39 -7.65 -10.10
N LEU A 32 -2.33 -8.25 -11.28
CA LEU A 32 -1.23 -9.14 -11.66
C LEU A 32 -0.13 -8.42 -12.43
N HIS A 33 -0.45 -7.23 -12.98
CA HIS A 33 0.46 -6.44 -13.81
C HIS A 33 0.37 -4.97 -13.44
N ALA A 34 1.48 -4.24 -13.66
CA ALA A 34 1.54 -2.82 -13.32
C ALA A 34 0.53 -1.97 -14.07
N ASN A 35 0.27 -2.27 -15.34
CA ASN A 35 -0.73 -1.53 -16.13
C ASN A 35 -2.11 -1.62 -15.50
N GLU A 36 -2.49 -2.79 -15.03
CA GLU A 36 -3.75 -3.00 -14.33
C GLU A 36 -3.83 -2.14 -13.06
N ALA A 37 -2.73 -2.08 -12.31
CA ALA A 37 -2.64 -1.27 -11.09
C ALA A 37 -2.75 0.23 -11.41
N TYR A 38 -2.10 0.71 -12.46
CA TYR A 38 -2.22 2.11 -12.88
C TYR A 38 -3.65 2.47 -13.26
N ASP A 39 -4.33 1.60 -14.02
CA ASP A 39 -5.72 1.81 -14.41
C ASP A 39 -6.63 1.89 -13.18
N GLU A 40 -6.41 1.00 -12.22
CA GLU A 40 -7.18 1.00 -10.98
C GLU A 40 -6.98 2.28 -10.19
N MET A 41 -5.74 2.75 -10.08
CA MET A 41 -5.43 3.98 -9.36
C MET A 41 -5.97 5.22 -10.07
N TYR A 42 -6.06 5.18 -11.39
CA TYR A 42 -6.64 6.27 -12.16
C TYR A 42 -8.15 6.38 -11.94
N ASN A 43 -8.84 5.25 -11.86
CA ASN A 43 -10.30 5.19 -11.81
C ASN A 43 -10.87 5.15 -10.40
N ASN A 44 -10.07 4.79 -9.39
CA ASN A 44 -10.55 4.57 -8.03
C ASN A 44 -9.56 5.13 -7.01
N LEU A 45 -10.03 5.40 -5.80
CA LEU A 45 -9.19 5.82 -4.69
C LEU A 45 -8.79 4.61 -3.85
N TYR A 46 -7.53 4.58 -3.46
CA TYR A 46 -6.97 3.55 -2.59
C TYR A 46 -6.30 4.19 -1.38
N ASP A 47 -6.32 3.48 -0.26
CA ASP A 47 -5.75 3.96 1.00
C ASP A 47 -4.36 3.40 1.26
N MET A 48 -3.99 2.33 0.56
CA MET A 48 -2.71 1.67 0.73
C MET A 48 -2.38 0.83 -0.50
N ILE A 49 -1.08 0.63 -0.75
CA ILE A 49 -0.58 -0.24 -1.81
C ILE A 49 0.34 -1.28 -1.20
N ILE A 50 0.14 -2.55 -1.60
CA ILE A 50 1.08 -3.64 -1.34
C ILE A 50 1.61 -4.08 -2.70
N SER A 51 2.92 -4.10 -2.89
CA SER A 51 3.52 -4.40 -4.20
C SER A 51 4.73 -5.29 -4.08
N ASP A 52 4.85 -6.23 -5.01
CA ASP A 52 6.11 -6.96 -5.21
C ASP A 52 7.09 -6.05 -5.98
N ILE A 53 8.38 -6.34 -5.83
CA ILE A 53 9.45 -5.67 -6.57
C ILE A 53 9.72 -6.39 -7.90
N MET A 54 9.77 -7.72 -7.88
CA MET A 54 10.15 -8.52 -9.05
C MET A 54 8.92 -8.93 -9.85
N MET A 55 8.67 -8.22 -10.95
CA MET A 55 7.56 -8.50 -11.85
C MET A 55 8.05 -8.54 -13.29
N PRO A 56 7.41 -9.33 -14.18
CA PRO A 56 7.92 -9.52 -15.55
C PRO A 56 7.80 -8.30 -16.45
N ASP A 57 6.82 -7.41 -16.21
CA ASP A 57 6.54 -6.27 -17.09
C ASP A 57 7.19 -4.98 -16.64
N ILE A 58 7.26 -4.74 -15.33
CA ILE A 58 7.83 -3.55 -14.76
C ILE A 58 8.37 -3.88 -13.38
N ASP A 59 9.46 -3.28 -13.01
CA ASP A 59 10.06 -3.46 -11.69
C ASP A 59 9.27 -2.63 -10.66
N GLY A 60 9.08 -3.20 -9.47
CA GLY A 60 8.30 -2.57 -8.40
C GLY A 60 8.89 -1.24 -7.93
N PHE A 61 10.20 -1.04 -8.04
CA PHE A 61 10.82 0.24 -7.72
C PHE A 61 10.29 1.33 -8.66
N GLU A 62 10.24 1.03 -9.96
CA GLU A 62 9.71 1.95 -10.96
C GLU A 62 8.23 2.26 -10.72
N PHE A 63 7.46 1.23 -10.38
CA PHE A 63 6.06 1.41 -10.01
C PHE A 63 5.90 2.35 -8.82
N ALA A 64 6.67 2.14 -7.75
CA ALA A 64 6.63 2.99 -6.56
C ALA A 64 7.04 4.43 -6.85
N GLU A 65 8.07 4.62 -7.70
CA GLU A 65 8.47 5.96 -8.13
C GLU A 65 7.34 6.69 -8.84
N THR A 66 6.65 5.99 -9.74
CA THR A 66 5.52 6.56 -10.49
C THR A 66 4.38 6.95 -9.54
N VAL A 67 4.08 6.09 -8.58
CA VAL A 67 3.06 6.39 -7.56
C VAL A 67 3.45 7.65 -6.78
N ARG A 68 4.70 7.76 -6.36
CA ARG A 68 5.17 8.90 -5.55
C ARG A 68 5.15 10.23 -6.31
N ARG A 69 5.21 10.21 -7.62
CA ARG A 69 5.07 11.44 -8.41
C ARG A 69 3.68 12.05 -8.31
N VAL A 70 2.65 11.22 -8.14
CA VAL A 70 1.26 11.68 -8.10
C VAL A 70 0.64 11.62 -6.70
N ASN A 71 1.18 10.80 -5.81
CA ASN A 71 0.68 10.68 -4.43
C ASN A 71 1.86 10.46 -3.50
N LYS A 72 2.18 11.46 -2.68
CA LYS A 72 3.35 11.42 -1.80
C LYS A 72 3.07 10.78 -0.45
N THR A 73 1.81 10.52 -0.13
CA THR A 73 1.40 10.12 1.22
C THR A 73 0.78 8.74 1.34
N ILE A 74 0.31 8.15 0.25
CA ILE A 74 -0.29 6.82 0.30
C ILE A 74 0.74 5.80 0.83
N PRO A 75 0.41 5.01 1.86
CA PRO A 75 1.35 4.01 2.34
C PRO A 75 1.66 2.95 1.29
N ILE A 76 2.94 2.62 1.15
CA ILE A 76 3.40 1.55 0.25
C ILE A 76 4.18 0.53 1.06
N LEU A 77 3.73 -0.72 1.02
CA LEU A 77 4.40 -1.86 1.60
C LEU A 77 4.94 -2.74 0.48
N PHE A 78 6.25 -2.94 0.42
CA PHE A 78 6.83 -3.91 -0.50
C PHE A 78 6.82 -5.31 0.13
N MET A 79 6.55 -6.32 -0.70
CA MET A 79 6.80 -7.71 -0.33
C MET A 79 7.63 -8.35 -1.46
N SER A 80 8.76 -8.93 -1.12
CA SER A 80 9.70 -9.41 -2.13
C SER A 80 10.56 -10.55 -1.63
N ALA A 81 11.01 -11.40 -2.56
CA ALA A 81 12.02 -12.39 -2.26
C ALA A 81 13.41 -11.78 -2.04
N LYS A 82 13.63 -10.53 -2.46
CA LYS A 82 14.90 -9.83 -2.27
C LYS A 82 15.08 -9.44 -0.81
N ASP A 83 16.14 -9.97 -0.17
CA ASP A 83 16.43 -9.74 1.23
C ASP A 83 17.72 -8.94 1.43
N ASP A 84 18.30 -8.41 0.38
CA ASP A 84 19.56 -7.69 0.45
C ASP A 84 19.36 -6.24 0.90
N LEU A 85 20.33 -5.72 1.63
CA LEU A 85 20.29 -4.35 2.13
C LEU A 85 20.21 -3.29 1.01
N PRO A 86 20.95 -3.42 -0.11
CA PRO A 86 20.79 -2.45 -1.20
C PRO A 86 19.38 -2.33 -1.74
N SER A 87 18.63 -3.42 -1.90
CA SER A 87 17.24 -3.40 -2.34
C SER A 87 16.35 -2.67 -1.36
N LYS A 88 16.51 -2.95 -0.06
CA LYS A 88 15.76 -2.28 1.00
C LYS A 88 16.04 -0.79 1.04
N LYS A 89 17.31 -0.40 0.96
CA LYS A 89 17.71 1.01 0.91
C LYS A 89 17.09 1.71 -0.28
N LYS A 90 17.14 1.11 -1.46
CA LYS A 90 16.56 1.68 -2.66
C LYS A 90 15.06 1.93 -2.50
N GLY A 91 14.33 0.96 -1.93
CA GLY A 91 12.90 1.12 -1.67
C GLY A 91 12.61 2.29 -0.75
N PHE A 92 13.29 2.38 0.38
CA PHE A 92 13.08 3.47 1.33
C PHE A 92 13.49 4.83 0.78
N GLN A 93 14.54 4.88 -0.05
CA GLN A 93 14.94 6.12 -0.72
C GLN A 93 13.88 6.61 -1.71
N ILE A 94 13.19 5.69 -2.39
CA ILE A 94 12.09 6.02 -3.30
C ILE A 94 10.89 6.55 -2.50
N GLY A 95 10.72 6.08 -1.28
CA GLY A 95 9.66 6.55 -0.41
C GLY A 95 8.64 5.49 -0.01
N ILE A 96 9.01 4.21 -0.03
CA ILE A 96 8.13 3.18 0.54
C ILE A 96 8.14 3.29 2.06
N ASP A 97 7.11 2.76 2.69
CA ASP A 97 6.91 2.89 4.13
C ASP A 97 7.33 1.67 4.91
N ASP A 98 7.34 0.50 4.27
CA ASP A 98 7.75 -0.74 4.92
C ASP A 98 8.14 -1.80 3.89
N TYR A 99 8.78 -2.88 4.34
CA TYR A 99 9.34 -3.91 3.48
C TYR A 99 9.21 -5.28 4.16
N MET A 100 8.58 -6.23 3.47
CA MET A 100 8.46 -7.61 3.94
C MET A 100 9.18 -8.56 3.00
N VAL A 101 9.91 -9.51 3.56
CA VAL A 101 10.62 -10.52 2.78
C VAL A 101 9.75 -11.78 2.65
N LYS A 102 9.68 -12.35 1.46
CA LYS A 102 8.98 -13.61 1.22
C LYS A 102 9.78 -14.79 1.79
N PRO A 103 9.14 -15.83 2.30
CA PRO A 103 7.71 -16.09 2.31
C PRO A 103 6.95 -15.18 3.29
N VAL A 104 5.79 -14.70 2.88
CA VAL A 104 5.02 -13.73 3.65
C VAL A 104 4.25 -14.43 4.76
N GLU A 105 4.43 -13.92 5.97
CA GLU A 105 3.64 -14.29 7.14
C GLU A 105 2.39 -13.41 7.16
N LEU A 106 1.20 -13.98 6.99
CA LEU A 106 -0.03 -13.17 6.83
C LEU A 106 -0.37 -12.38 8.09
N ASP A 107 -0.17 -12.95 9.27
CA ASP A 107 -0.41 -12.23 10.54
C ASP A 107 0.53 -11.04 10.69
N GLU A 108 1.80 -11.21 10.33
CA GLU A 108 2.78 -10.12 10.33
C GLU A 108 2.38 -9.02 9.35
N MET A 109 1.93 -9.42 8.16
CA MET A 109 1.42 -8.47 7.16
C MET A 109 0.28 -7.63 7.73
N LEU A 110 -0.66 -8.26 8.42
CA LEU A 110 -1.79 -7.57 9.02
C LEU A 110 -1.35 -6.52 10.03
N PHE A 111 -0.39 -6.85 10.91
CA PHE A 111 0.15 -5.88 11.87
C PHE A 111 0.81 -4.69 11.16
N ARG A 112 1.57 -4.94 10.09
CA ARG A 112 2.23 -3.86 9.33
C ARG A 112 1.21 -3.00 8.60
N VAL A 113 0.20 -3.61 7.99
CA VAL A 113 -0.89 -2.90 7.31
C VAL A 113 -1.59 -1.96 8.29
N LYS A 114 -1.99 -2.48 9.45
CA LYS A 114 -2.67 -1.67 10.47
C LYS A 114 -1.79 -0.53 10.98
N ALA A 115 -0.51 -0.79 11.19
CA ALA A 115 0.42 0.23 11.66
C ALA A 115 0.59 1.37 10.63
N LEU A 116 0.71 1.02 9.36
CA LEU A 116 0.85 2.00 8.28
C LEU A 116 -0.41 2.84 8.10
N LEU A 117 -1.58 2.20 8.15
CA LEU A 117 -2.86 2.91 8.04
C LEU A 117 -3.08 3.84 9.23
N ARG A 118 -2.71 3.43 10.42
CA ARG A 118 -2.82 4.25 11.63
C ARG A 118 -1.94 5.49 11.53
N ARG A 119 -0.72 5.33 11.03
CA ARG A 119 0.22 6.46 10.83
C ARG A 119 -0.31 7.44 9.80
N ALA A 120 -0.80 6.94 8.67
CA ALA A 120 -1.37 7.77 7.62
C ALA A 120 -2.60 8.55 8.11
N ASN A 121 -3.43 7.93 8.92
CA ASN A 121 -4.60 8.57 9.51
C ASN A 121 -4.19 9.73 10.42
N ILE A 122 -3.17 9.53 11.26
CA ILE A 122 -2.67 10.59 12.15
C ILE A 122 -2.13 11.77 11.34
N GLU A 123 -1.36 11.51 10.30
CA GLU A 123 -0.81 12.55 9.42
C GLU A 123 -1.91 13.35 8.73
N MET A 124 -2.93 12.67 8.21
CA MET A 124 -4.08 13.31 7.58
C MET A 124 -4.82 14.22 8.56
N SER A 125 -5.08 13.73 9.76
CA SER A 125 -5.76 14.49 10.80
C SER A 125 -4.98 15.76 11.17
N ARG A 126 -3.66 15.67 11.26
CA ARG A 126 -2.81 16.84 11.56
C ARG A 126 -2.89 17.87 10.45
N LYS A 127 -2.84 17.47 9.19
CA LYS A 127 -2.94 18.38 8.05
C LYS A 127 -4.25 19.14 8.05
N ILE A 128 -5.35 18.46 8.30
CA ILE A 128 -6.67 19.06 8.32
C ILE A 128 -6.79 20.05 9.46
N THR A 129 -6.31 19.70 10.64
CA THR A 129 -6.31 20.60 11.81
C THR A 129 -5.51 21.87 11.54
N MET A 130 -4.33 21.75 10.95
CA MET A 130 -3.49 22.89 10.59
C MET A 130 -4.13 23.80 9.54
N GLY A 131 -4.99 23.23 8.69
CA GLY A 131 -5.72 23.98 7.69
C GLY A 131 -7.04 24.59 8.16
N ASN A 132 -7.35 24.52 9.46
CA ASN A 132 -8.62 25.00 10.05
C ASN A 132 -9.85 24.27 9.53
N LEU A 133 -9.73 22.99 9.26
CA LEU A 133 -10.83 22.15 8.73
C LEU A 133 -11.29 21.13 9.76
N THR A 134 -11.57 21.60 10.98
CA THR A 134 -11.90 20.73 12.10
C THR A 134 -13.14 19.86 11.88
N LEU A 135 -14.15 20.38 11.22
CA LEU A 135 -15.35 19.59 10.89
C LEU A 135 -15.04 18.47 9.91
N ASP A 136 -14.20 18.76 8.94
CA ASP A 136 -13.78 17.75 7.96
C ASP A 136 -12.88 16.71 8.58
N ALA A 137 -12.08 17.09 9.57
CA ALA A 137 -11.24 16.15 10.31
C ALA A 137 -12.08 15.05 10.97
N ASP A 138 -13.18 15.41 11.61
CA ASP A 138 -14.06 14.44 12.26
C ASP A 138 -14.70 13.50 11.24
N ALA A 139 -15.18 14.04 10.13
CA ALA A 139 -15.77 13.25 9.07
C ALA A 139 -14.76 12.28 8.45
N MET A 140 -13.54 12.71 8.22
CA MET A 140 -12.49 11.87 7.66
C MET A 140 -12.06 10.77 8.62
N SER A 141 -11.99 11.05 9.89
CA SER A 141 -11.66 10.04 10.89
C SER A 141 -12.71 8.93 10.91
N ALA A 142 -13.97 9.26 10.77
CA ALA A 142 -15.05 8.28 10.70
C ALA A 142 -14.99 7.44 9.43
N GLU A 143 -14.56 8.00 8.33
CA GLU A 143 -14.45 7.29 7.05
C GLU A 143 -13.27 6.31 7.02
N ILE A 144 -12.20 6.62 7.70
CA ILE A 144 -10.99 5.79 7.70
C ILE A 144 -11.14 4.57 8.61
N ASP A 145 -11.92 4.68 9.64
CA ASP A 145 -12.21 3.57 10.53
C ASP A 145 -13.07 2.52 9.83
#